data_ff2e398101455685d4ccf44ff6cc7566
#
_entry.id   ff2e398101455685d4ccf44ff6cc7566
#
_cell.length_a   1.000
_cell.length_b   1.000
_cell.length_c   1.000
_cell.angle_alpha   90.00
_cell.angle_beta   90.00
_cell.angle_gamma   90.00
#
_symmetry.space_group_name_H-M   'P 1'
#
loop_
_entity.id
_entity.type
_entity.pdbx_description
1 polymer ?
#
loop_
_entity_poly.entity_id
_entity_poly.type
_entity_poly.pdbx_seq_one_letter_code
_entity_poly.pdbx_strand_id
1 'polypeptide(L)' 'MPQTTARFAISDLAREFGITPRTIRFWEDQGILAPEREGRNRVFTRRDRARLK' A
#
# COMPACT_ATOMS: atom_id res chain seq x y z
N MET A 1 9.64 15.88 -12.93
CA MET A 1 9.73 15.38 -12.68
C MET A 1 9.55 14.43 -12.41
N PRO A 2 9.79 14.25 -12.56
CA PRO A 2 9.36 13.09 -12.48
C PRO A 2 9.23 12.58 -11.21
N GLN A 3 8.43 11.89 -10.99
CA GLN A 3 8.12 11.33 -9.93
C GLN A 3 8.96 10.25 -9.70
N THR A 4 9.78 10.30 -8.93
CA THR A 4 10.68 9.26 -8.65
C THR A 4 10.20 8.38 -7.56
N THR A 5 9.33 8.83 -6.74
CA THR A 5 8.83 8.04 -5.65
C THR A 5 7.60 7.29 -6.08
N ALA A 6 7.66 6.00 -6.08
CA ALA A 6 6.50 5.19 -6.40
C ALA A 6 5.56 5.22 -5.21
N ARG A 7 4.36 5.69 -5.43
CA ARG A 7 3.35 5.79 -4.40
C ARG A 7 2.12 5.10 -4.90
N PHE A 8 1.53 4.28 -4.06
CA PHE A 8 0.39 3.47 -4.44
C PHE A 8 -0.75 3.69 -3.48
N ALA A 9 -1.95 3.83 -4.03
CA ALA A 9 -3.14 3.84 -3.20
C ALA A 9 -3.48 2.39 -2.84
N ILE A 10 -4.31 2.21 -1.82
CA ILE A 10 -4.69 0.86 -1.40
C ILE A 10 -5.37 0.12 -2.53
N SER A 11 -6.17 0.81 -3.35
CA SER A 11 -6.85 0.17 -4.47
C SER A 11 -5.87 -0.29 -5.54
N ASP A 12 -4.76 0.43 -5.71
CA ASP A 12 -3.75 0.05 -6.69
C ASP A 12 -3.10 -1.27 -6.29
N LEU A 13 -2.74 -1.40 -5.02
CA LEU A 13 -2.13 -2.62 -4.54
C LEU A 13 -3.10 -3.78 -4.55
N ALA A 14 -4.33 -3.53 -4.18
CA ALA A 14 -5.36 -4.58 -4.18
C ALA A 14 -5.52 -5.15 -5.58
N ARG A 15 -5.54 -4.27 -6.57
CA ARG A 15 -5.69 -4.70 -7.95
C ARG A 15 -4.47 -5.46 -8.44
N GLU A 16 -3.29 -4.98 -8.09
CA GLU A 16 -2.06 -5.61 -8.55
C GLU A 16 -1.90 -7.03 -8.00
N PHE A 17 -2.24 -7.22 -6.75
CA PHE A 17 -2.05 -8.54 -6.11
C PHE A 17 -3.31 -9.40 -6.10
N GLY A 18 -4.39 -8.90 -6.68
CA GLY A 18 -5.62 -9.69 -6.76
C GLY A 18 -6.26 -9.94 -5.41
N ILE A 19 -6.17 -8.98 -4.51
CA ILE A 19 -6.72 -9.10 -3.17
C ILE A 19 -7.64 -7.92 -2.90
N THR A 20 -8.35 -7.97 -1.80
CA THR A 20 -9.27 -6.89 -1.46
C THR A 20 -8.57 -5.85 -0.59
N PRO A 21 -9.04 -4.60 -0.61
CA PRO A 21 -8.52 -3.59 0.32
C PRO A 21 -8.64 -4.03 1.78
N ARG A 22 -9.67 -4.81 2.09
CA ARG A 22 -9.86 -5.32 3.44
C ARG A 22 -8.67 -6.19 3.88
N THR A 23 -8.18 -7.02 2.98
CA THR A 23 -7.03 -7.87 3.26
C THR A 23 -5.79 -7.02 3.55
N ILE A 24 -5.62 -5.95 2.78
CA ILE A 24 -4.48 -5.06 2.98
C ILE A 24 -4.58 -4.38 4.35
N ARG A 25 -5.77 -3.94 4.72
CA ARG A 25 -5.96 -3.32 6.03
C ARG A 25 -5.71 -4.30 7.17
N PHE A 26 -6.06 -5.55 6.96
CA PHE A 26 -5.79 -6.59 7.94
C PHE A 26 -4.29 -6.74 8.14
N TRP A 27 -3.51 -6.75 7.06
CA TRP A 27 -2.06 -6.86 7.15
C TRP A 27 -1.44 -5.62 7.81
N GLU A 28 -2.04 -4.47 7.58
CA GLU A 28 -1.60 -3.25 8.25
C GLU A 28 -1.81 -3.38 9.76
N ASP A 29 -2.95 -3.91 10.17
CA ASP A 29 -3.24 -4.12 11.58
C ASP A 29 -2.28 -5.12 12.23
N GLN A 30 -1.80 -6.08 11.44
CA GLN A 30 -0.85 -7.07 11.95
C GLN A 30 0.58 -6.55 11.96
N GLY A 31 0.80 -5.34 11.49
CA GLY A 31 2.14 -4.78 11.46
C GLY A 31 2.98 -5.23 10.29
N ILE A 32 2.39 -5.93 9.33
CA ILE A 32 3.11 -6.38 8.15
C ILE A 32 3.35 -5.22 7.21
N LEU A 33 2.41 -4.30 7.14
CA LEU A 33 2.52 -3.12 6.32
C LEU A 33 2.42 -1.87 7.19
N ALA A 34 3.15 -0.84 6.83
CA ALA A 34 3.13 0.41 7.57
C ALA A 34 3.07 1.58 6.59
N PRO A 35 1.93 1.78 5.96
CA PRO A 35 1.80 2.86 4.97
C PRO A 35 1.81 4.21 5.65
N GLU A 36 2.25 5.21 4.90
CA GLU A 36 2.17 6.57 5.35
C GLU A 36 0.76 7.09 5.12
N ARG A 37 0.41 8.12 5.85
CA ARG A 37 -0.89 8.73 5.68
C ARG A 37 -0.73 10.12 5.11
N GLU A 38 -1.58 10.42 4.11
CA GLU A 38 -1.63 11.75 3.57
C GLU A 38 -3.06 12.19 3.76
N GLY A 39 -3.33 12.94 4.81
CA GLY A 39 -4.70 13.26 5.17
C GLY A 39 -5.42 12.00 5.57
N ARG A 40 -6.46 11.66 4.85
CA ARG A 40 -7.22 10.45 5.12
C ARG A 40 -6.79 9.27 4.29
N ASN A 41 -5.85 9.49 3.37
CA ASN A 41 -5.47 8.45 2.43
C ASN A 41 -4.25 7.69 2.91
N ARG A 42 -4.25 6.39 2.67
CA ARG A 42 -3.08 5.56 2.89
C ARG A 42 -2.23 5.62 1.65
N VAL A 43 -0.95 5.80 1.81
CA VAL A 43 -0.02 5.84 0.70
C VAL A 43 1.02 4.77 0.90
N PHE A 44 1.08 3.82 -0.01
CA PHE A 44 2.03 2.71 0.09
C PHE A 44 3.24 3.00 -0.78
N THR A 45 4.41 2.59 -0.32
CA THR A 45 5.64 2.81 -1.04
C THR A 45 6.08 1.52 -1.73
N ARG A 46 7.17 1.62 -2.49
CA ARG A 46 7.75 0.44 -3.11
C ARG A 46 8.13 -0.60 -2.09
N ARG A 47 8.55 -0.16 -0.92
CA ARG A 47 8.93 -1.07 0.15
C ARG A 47 7.74 -1.88 0.60
N ASP A 48 6.60 -1.23 0.76
CA ASP A 48 5.38 -1.93 1.15
C ASP A 48 4.98 -2.92 0.07
N ARG A 49 5.08 -2.50 -1.18
CA ARG A 49 4.74 -3.36 -2.29
C ARG A 49 5.64 -4.59 -2.32
N ALA A 50 6.92 -4.41 -2.06
CA ALA A 50 7.86 -5.52 -2.04
C ALA A 50 7.53 -6.52 -0.94
N ARG A 51 7.03 -6.04 0.18
CA ARG A 51 6.67 -6.92 1.28
C ARG A 51 5.48 -7.82 0.96
N LEU A 52 4.66 -7.40 -0.01
CA LEU A 52 3.50 -8.20 -0.40
C LEU A 52 3.85 -9.29 -1.40
N LYS A 53 5.01 -9.27 -1.96
CA LYS A 53 5.40 -10.28 -2.94
C LYS A 53 5.87 -11.58 -2.31
#